data_8c2951da315adce23e89195cdf7636d4
#
_entry.id   8c2951da315adce23e89195cdf7636d4
#
_cell.length_a   1.000
_cell.length_b   1.000
_cell.length_c   1.000
_cell.angle_alpha   90.00
_cell.angle_beta   90.00
_cell.angle_gamma   90.00
#
_symmetry.space_group_name_H-M   'P 1'
#
loop_
_entity.id
_entity.type
_entity.pdbx_description
1 polymer ?
#
loop_
_entity_poly.entity_id
_entity_poly.type
_entity_poly.pdbx_seq_one_letter_code
_entity_poly.pdbx_strand_id
1 'polypeptide(L)'
;MFIELSTGLETETMNPDFPLIICPNTSILVLKTLNMIKTNGDHLKNYEISITESHQSSKKTEPGTAYSFANSLKFPLEKIVSIRDAEIQQHKIGIPKEYLDKHAYHKITIKDGKDEVTIETKVLGHDSYAKGVKTIVETVLKNRFEDKRYTVFDLIDNNIL
;
A
#
# COMPACT_ATOMS: atom_id res chain seq x y z
N MET A 1 2.37 5.38 24.01
CA MET A 1 2.55 5.22 22.55
C MET A 1 1.83 3.98 22.08
N PHE A 2 1.11 4.05 20.97
CA PHE A 2 0.35 2.95 20.40
C PHE A 2 0.58 2.88 18.89
N ILE A 3 0.72 1.67 18.31
CA ILE A 3 0.85 1.44 16.87
C ILE A 3 -0.36 0.62 16.42
N GLU A 4 -1.20 1.19 15.56
CA GLU A 4 -2.38 0.54 15.01
C GLU A 4 -2.05 -0.05 13.64
N LEU A 5 -2.21 -1.35 13.50
CA LEU A 5 -1.94 -2.08 12.25
C LEU A 5 -3.22 -2.46 11.49
N SER A 6 -4.38 -2.26 12.10
CA SER A 6 -5.68 -2.57 11.49
C SER A 6 -6.21 -1.39 10.68
N THR A 7 -7.30 -1.61 9.95
CA THR A 7 -8.05 -0.59 9.21
C THR A 7 -9.50 -0.52 9.67
N GLY A 8 -10.11 0.65 9.53
CA GLY A 8 -11.54 0.86 9.81
C GLY A 8 -11.87 0.93 11.29
N LEU A 9 -10.89 1.21 12.16
CA LEU A 9 -11.11 1.39 13.59
C LEU A 9 -11.24 2.87 13.97
N GLU A 10 -11.82 3.13 15.12
CA GLU A 10 -11.98 4.48 15.67
C GLU A 10 -10.66 5.23 15.85
N THR A 11 -9.56 4.50 16.03
CA THR A 11 -8.20 5.02 16.12
C THR A 11 -7.81 5.87 14.90
N GLU A 12 -8.37 5.59 13.72
CA GLU A 12 -8.10 6.37 12.49
C GLU A 12 -8.61 7.82 12.55
N THR A 13 -9.61 8.10 13.39
CA THR A 13 -10.22 9.44 13.56
C THR A 13 -10.01 10.02 14.95
N MET A 14 -9.48 9.23 15.87
CA MET A 14 -9.22 9.60 17.24
C MET A 14 -8.28 10.79 17.37
N ASN A 15 -8.51 11.66 18.35
CA ASN A 15 -7.58 12.70 18.78
C ASN A 15 -6.97 12.29 20.13
N PRO A 16 -5.86 11.54 20.15
CA PRO A 16 -5.30 10.95 21.34
C PRO A 16 -4.48 11.95 22.17
N ASP A 17 -4.38 11.67 23.46
CA ASP A 17 -3.46 12.31 24.42
C ASP A 17 -2.15 11.48 24.60
N PHE A 18 -1.81 10.71 23.62
CA PHE A 18 -0.59 9.90 23.52
C PHE A 18 -0.18 9.78 22.04
N PRO A 19 1.10 9.44 21.73
CA PRO A 19 1.52 9.20 20.37
C PRO A 19 0.83 7.95 19.80
N LEU A 20 0.06 8.12 18.73
CA LEU A 20 -0.65 7.06 17.99
C LEU A 20 -0.15 7.01 16.54
N ILE A 21 0.39 5.87 16.13
CA ILE A 21 0.87 5.66 14.76
C ILE A 21 -0.12 4.74 14.01
N ILE A 22 -0.75 5.24 12.96
CA ILE A 22 -1.65 4.46 12.09
C ILE A 22 -0.83 3.87 10.94
N CYS A 23 -0.77 2.55 10.86
CA CYS A 23 0.06 1.83 9.88
C CYS A 23 -0.66 0.57 9.35
N PRO A 24 -1.68 0.71 8.50
CA PRO A 24 -2.48 -0.43 8.00
C PRO A 24 -1.76 -1.32 6.99
N ASN A 25 -0.59 -0.92 6.54
CA ASN A 25 0.31 -1.72 5.71
C ASN A 25 1.74 -1.57 6.26
N THR A 26 2.47 -2.66 6.34
CA THR A 26 3.82 -2.69 6.90
C THR A 26 4.90 -3.06 5.88
N SER A 27 4.56 -3.23 4.59
CA SER A 27 5.56 -3.37 3.54
C SER A 27 6.18 -2.01 3.22
N ILE A 28 7.32 -1.69 3.82
CA ILE A 28 7.96 -0.37 3.74
C ILE A 28 8.24 0.06 2.29
N LEU A 29 8.69 -0.86 1.44
CA LEU A 29 8.94 -0.56 0.04
C LEU A 29 7.65 -0.15 -0.70
N VAL A 30 6.55 -0.89 -0.48
CA VAL A 30 5.24 -0.54 -1.06
C VAL A 30 4.73 0.78 -0.52
N LEU A 31 4.91 1.05 0.78
CA LEU A 31 4.51 2.33 1.40
C LEU A 31 5.30 3.51 0.82
N LYS A 32 6.61 3.37 0.63
CA LYS A 32 7.43 4.43 0.01
C LYS A 32 7.04 4.67 -1.45
N THR A 33 6.74 3.60 -2.21
CA THR A 33 6.21 3.71 -3.58
C THR A 33 4.85 4.42 -3.59
N LEU A 34 3.94 4.03 -2.68
CA LEU A 34 2.64 4.67 -2.55
C LEU A 34 2.77 6.14 -2.16
N ASN A 35 3.69 6.47 -1.26
CA ASN A 35 3.93 7.86 -0.84
C ASN A 35 4.43 8.72 -2.01
N MET A 36 5.34 8.20 -2.82
CA MET A 36 5.82 8.86 -4.04
C MET A 36 4.66 9.19 -4.99
N ILE A 37 3.74 8.24 -5.21
CA ILE A 37 2.57 8.45 -6.06
C ILE A 37 1.56 9.39 -5.38
N LYS A 38 1.34 9.28 -4.07
CA LYS A 38 0.46 10.16 -3.30
C LYS A 38 0.88 11.62 -3.40
N THR A 39 2.18 11.88 -3.35
CA THR A 39 2.74 13.24 -3.41
C THR A 39 2.66 13.85 -4.82
N ASN A 40 2.80 13.03 -5.87
CA ASN A 40 2.96 13.53 -7.24
C ASN A 40 1.88 13.05 -8.22
N GLY A 41 0.98 12.16 -7.78
CA GLY A 41 0.01 11.50 -8.67
C GLY A 41 -0.98 12.45 -9.35
N ASP A 42 -1.25 13.62 -8.75
CA ASP A 42 -2.15 14.60 -9.35
C ASP A 42 -1.62 15.16 -10.70
N HIS A 43 -0.31 15.14 -10.91
CA HIS A 43 0.30 15.49 -12.19
C HIS A 43 0.02 14.47 -13.29
N LEU A 44 -0.38 13.26 -12.92
CA LEU A 44 -0.59 12.14 -13.84
C LEU A 44 -2.08 11.87 -14.15
N LYS A 45 -3.00 12.55 -13.51
CA LYS A 45 -4.46 12.29 -13.59
C LYS A 45 -5.09 12.42 -14.97
N ASN A 46 -4.45 13.16 -15.88
CA ASN A 46 -4.96 13.41 -17.23
C ASN A 46 -4.46 12.39 -18.26
N TYR A 47 -3.60 11.47 -17.87
CA TYR A 47 -3.11 10.39 -18.71
C TYR A 47 -4.07 9.20 -18.69
N GLU A 48 -3.92 8.28 -19.63
CA GLU A 48 -4.62 7.01 -19.61
C GLU A 48 -4.04 6.12 -18.51
N ILE A 49 -4.82 5.85 -17.46
CA ILE A 49 -4.39 5.06 -16.31
C ILE A 49 -5.13 3.73 -16.29
N SER A 50 -4.43 2.66 -15.95
CA SER A 50 -5.02 1.38 -15.57
C SER A 50 -4.39 0.86 -14.29
N ILE A 51 -5.21 0.26 -13.42
CA ILE A 51 -4.77 -0.33 -12.16
C ILE A 51 -5.27 -1.76 -12.08
N THR A 52 -4.34 -2.69 -11.90
CA THR A 52 -4.62 -4.11 -11.66
C THR A 52 -4.06 -4.49 -10.29
N GLU A 53 -4.83 -5.24 -9.52
CA GLU A 53 -4.38 -5.82 -8.26
C GLU A 53 -4.64 -7.32 -8.21
N SER A 54 -3.88 -8.02 -7.41
CA SER A 54 -4.10 -9.44 -7.13
C SER A 54 -3.74 -9.78 -5.70
N HIS A 55 -4.60 -10.56 -5.08
CA HIS A 55 -4.41 -11.16 -3.78
C HIS A 55 -4.92 -12.59 -3.80
N GLN A 56 -4.68 -13.34 -2.74
CA GLN A 56 -5.23 -14.70 -2.58
C GLN A 56 -6.74 -14.72 -2.79
N SER A 57 -7.26 -15.81 -3.36
CA SER A 57 -8.69 -15.99 -3.65
C SER A 57 -9.59 -15.89 -2.40
N SER A 58 -9.06 -16.24 -1.23
CA SER A 58 -9.76 -16.18 0.07
C SER A 58 -9.91 -14.77 0.64
N LYS A 59 -9.27 -13.73 0.04
CA LYS A 59 -9.37 -12.36 0.52
C LYS A 59 -10.79 -11.81 0.33
N LYS A 60 -11.44 -11.51 1.46
CA LYS A 60 -12.81 -10.96 1.49
C LYS A 60 -12.84 -9.44 1.67
N THR A 61 -11.74 -8.85 2.15
CA THR A 61 -11.66 -7.41 2.41
C THR A 61 -11.27 -6.66 1.13
N GLU A 62 -11.67 -5.40 1.07
CA GLU A 62 -11.29 -4.48 -0.01
C GLU A 62 -9.77 -4.35 -0.16
N PRO A 63 -9.26 -4.14 -1.39
CA PRO A 63 -7.83 -4.03 -1.65
C PRO A 63 -7.32 -2.62 -1.30
N GLY A 64 -7.21 -2.31 -0.01
CA GLY A 64 -6.91 -0.96 0.49
C GLY A 64 -5.69 -0.29 -0.14
N THR A 65 -4.61 -1.03 -0.40
CA THR A 65 -3.43 -0.48 -1.08
C THR A 65 -3.72 -0.08 -2.53
N ALA A 66 -4.49 -0.90 -3.28
CA ALA A 66 -4.91 -0.54 -4.63
C ALA A 66 -5.83 0.68 -4.63
N TYR A 67 -6.74 0.77 -3.66
CA TYR A 67 -7.59 1.96 -3.46
C TYR A 67 -6.75 3.21 -3.16
N SER A 68 -5.71 3.07 -2.35
CA SER A 68 -4.81 4.18 -2.05
C SER A 68 -4.04 4.66 -3.28
N PHE A 69 -3.57 3.76 -4.14
CA PHE A 69 -2.99 4.12 -5.44
C PHE A 69 -4.00 4.83 -6.34
N ALA A 70 -5.21 4.28 -6.46
CA ALA A 70 -6.27 4.84 -7.29
C ALA A 70 -6.66 6.26 -6.84
N ASN A 71 -6.88 6.46 -5.54
CA ASN A 71 -7.20 7.77 -4.97
C ASN A 71 -6.09 8.79 -5.22
N SER A 72 -4.83 8.38 -5.12
CA SER A 72 -3.66 9.24 -5.38
C SER A 72 -3.57 9.70 -6.83
N LEU A 73 -4.05 8.87 -7.76
CA LEU A 73 -4.07 9.12 -9.20
C LEU A 73 -5.41 9.68 -9.72
N LYS A 74 -6.40 9.90 -8.83
CA LYS A 74 -7.78 10.26 -9.19
C LYS A 74 -8.43 9.25 -10.14
N PHE A 75 -8.05 7.98 -10.02
CA PHE A 75 -8.59 6.88 -10.82
C PHE A 75 -9.85 6.29 -10.16
N PRO A 76 -10.93 6.03 -10.91
CA PRO A 76 -12.17 5.47 -10.36
C PRO A 76 -11.96 4.07 -9.76
N LEU A 77 -12.40 3.88 -8.51
CA LEU A 77 -12.18 2.62 -7.78
C LEU A 77 -12.84 1.42 -8.46
N GLU A 78 -14.02 1.63 -9.07
CA GLU A 78 -14.78 0.61 -9.78
C GLU A 78 -14.11 0.11 -11.07
N LYS A 79 -13.09 0.83 -11.56
CA LYS A 79 -12.29 0.44 -12.73
C LYS A 79 -11.04 -0.35 -12.38
N ILE A 80 -10.76 -0.56 -11.08
CA ILE A 80 -9.65 -1.42 -10.67
C ILE A 80 -9.95 -2.86 -11.08
N VAL A 81 -9.01 -3.48 -11.78
CA VAL A 81 -9.11 -4.89 -12.17
C VAL A 81 -8.55 -5.76 -11.04
N SER A 82 -9.42 -6.53 -10.39
CA SER A 82 -9.05 -7.47 -9.32
C SER A 82 -8.91 -8.89 -9.87
N ILE A 83 -7.74 -9.51 -9.71
CA ILE A 83 -7.46 -10.87 -10.18
C ILE A 83 -7.42 -11.82 -8.99
N ARG A 84 -8.28 -12.85 -9.01
CA ARG A 84 -8.39 -13.90 -7.97
C ARG A 84 -8.22 -15.30 -8.54
N ASP A 85 -8.20 -15.45 -9.86
CA ASP A 85 -8.02 -16.72 -10.55
C ASP A 85 -6.54 -17.16 -10.45
N ALA A 86 -6.31 -18.38 -9.93
CA ALA A 86 -4.98 -18.90 -9.67
C ALA A 86 -4.15 -19.15 -10.95
N GLU A 87 -4.80 -19.54 -12.05
CA GLU A 87 -4.12 -19.75 -13.33
C GLU A 87 -3.62 -18.41 -13.91
N ILE A 88 -4.46 -17.36 -13.83
CA ILE A 88 -4.08 -16.02 -14.25
C ILE A 88 -2.97 -15.49 -13.35
N GLN A 89 -3.09 -15.67 -12.04
CA GLN A 89 -2.09 -15.25 -11.06
C GLN A 89 -0.72 -15.88 -11.35
N GLN A 90 -0.70 -17.19 -11.62
CA GLN A 90 0.52 -17.92 -11.87
C GLN A 90 1.11 -17.60 -13.25
N HIS A 91 0.31 -17.70 -14.31
CA HIS A 91 0.82 -17.70 -15.67
C HIS A 91 0.88 -16.32 -16.33
N LYS A 92 0.02 -15.36 -15.92
CA LYS A 92 0.03 -14.00 -16.48
C LYS A 92 0.70 -12.97 -15.58
N ILE A 93 0.53 -13.09 -14.26
CA ILE A 93 1.14 -12.17 -13.30
C ILE A 93 2.51 -12.68 -12.84
N GLY A 94 2.75 -14.00 -12.91
CA GLY A 94 4.00 -14.62 -12.46
C GLY A 94 4.09 -14.69 -10.93
N ILE A 95 2.98 -15.01 -10.25
CA ILE A 95 3.00 -15.35 -8.83
C ILE A 95 3.41 -16.81 -8.70
N PRO A 96 4.53 -17.14 -8.01
CA PRO A 96 4.91 -18.54 -7.81
C PRO A 96 3.83 -19.30 -7.05
N LYS A 97 3.65 -20.58 -7.37
CA LYS A 97 2.58 -21.44 -6.83
C LYS A 97 2.51 -21.43 -5.31
N GLU A 98 3.64 -21.43 -4.65
CA GLU A 98 3.77 -21.43 -3.18
C GLU A 98 3.36 -20.11 -2.51
N TYR A 99 3.09 -19.05 -3.31
CA TYR A 99 2.64 -17.75 -2.84
C TYR A 99 1.22 -17.37 -3.27
N LEU A 100 0.48 -18.27 -3.93
CA LEU A 100 -0.88 -17.99 -4.39
C LEU A 100 -1.85 -17.67 -3.23
N ASP A 101 -1.59 -18.20 -2.04
CA ASP A 101 -2.37 -17.99 -0.82
C ASP A 101 -1.88 -16.82 0.06
N LYS A 102 -0.75 -16.19 -0.29
CA LYS A 102 -0.07 -15.17 0.53
C LYS A 102 0.72 -14.17 -0.31
N HIS A 103 0.07 -13.50 -1.24
CA HIS A 103 0.67 -12.44 -2.05
C HIS A 103 -0.16 -11.18 -2.05
N ALA A 104 0.49 -10.07 -2.36
CA ALA A 104 -0.13 -8.83 -2.76
C ALA A 104 0.60 -8.30 -4.00
N TYR A 105 -0.15 -8.01 -5.04
CA TYR A 105 0.36 -7.53 -6.33
C TYR A 105 -0.43 -6.30 -6.76
N HIS A 106 0.27 -5.29 -7.24
CA HIS A 106 -0.33 -4.12 -7.88
C HIS A 106 0.47 -3.76 -9.11
N LYS A 107 -0.23 -3.45 -10.19
CA LYS A 107 0.35 -2.90 -11.42
C LYS A 107 -0.43 -1.64 -11.79
N ILE A 108 0.28 -0.54 -11.88
CA ILE A 108 -0.22 0.74 -12.35
C ILE A 108 0.45 1.01 -13.69
N THR A 109 -0.34 1.20 -14.74
CA THR A 109 0.15 1.58 -16.06
C THR A 109 -0.38 2.96 -16.41
N ILE A 110 0.48 3.86 -16.85
CA ILE A 110 0.17 5.25 -17.22
C ILE A 110 0.66 5.45 -18.64
N LYS A 111 -0.22 5.91 -19.54
CA LYS A 111 0.08 6.02 -20.97
C LYS A 111 -0.21 7.41 -21.52
N ASP A 112 0.61 7.79 -22.50
CA ASP A 112 0.40 8.93 -23.38
C ASP A 112 0.75 8.53 -24.82
N GLY A 113 -0.24 8.15 -25.61
CA GLY A 113 -0.06 7.60 -26.95
C GLY A 113 0.79 6.33 -26.95
N LYS A 114 2.06 6.46 -27.40
CA LYS A 114 3.02 5.34 -27.43
C LYS A 114 3.91 5.25 -26.19
N ASP A 115 3.95 6.30 -25.39
CA ASP A 115 4.76 6.33 -24.17
C ASP A 115 4.01 5.63 -23.04
N GLU A 116 4.73 4.79 -22.30
CA GLU A 116 4.18 4.02 -21.19
C GLU A 116 5.13 4.02 -19.99
N VAL A 117 4.57 4.27 -18.82
CA VAL A 117 5.21 4.04 -17.53
C VAL A 117 4.45 2.96 -16.79
N THR A 118 5.15 1.92 -16.34
CA THR A 118 4.59 0.88 -15.50
C THR A 118 5.27 0.88 -14.13
N ILE A 119 4.46 0.90 -13.07
CA ILE A 119 4.89 0.70 -11.69
C ILE A 119 4.28 -0.62 -11.21
N GLU A 120 5.14 -1.56 -10.84
CA GLU A 120 4.71 -2.88 -10.37
C GLU A 120 5.24 -3.12 -8.96
N THR A 121 4.37 -3.55 -8.05
CA THR A 121 4.73 -4.00 -6.71
C THR A 121 4.30 -5.44 -6.52
N LYS A 122 5.19 -6.24 -5.95
CA LYS A 122 4.95 -7.66 -5.67
C LYS A 122 5.48 -8.00 -4.28
N VAL A 123 4.59 -8.38 -3.39
CA VAL A 123 4.93 -8.87 -2.05
C VAL A 123 4.56 -10.35 -1.97
N LEU A 124 5.53 -11.19 -1.68
CA LEU A 124 5.38 -12.64 -1.61
C LEU A 124 5.65 -13.10 -0.18
N GLY A 125 4.67 -13.79 0.41
CA GLY A 125 4.74 -14.26 1.79
C GLY A 125 4.55 -13.15 2.83
N HIS A 126 5.00 -13.43 4.06
CA HIS A 126 4.78 -12.53 5.22
C HIS A 126 6.05 -11.81 5.69
N ASP A 127 7.22 -12.19 5.19
CA ASP A 127 8.52 -11.69 5.68
C ASP A 127 8.68 -10.17 5.53
N SER A 128 8.20 -9.63 4.41
CA SER A 128 8.23 -8.18 4.16
C SER A 128 7.40 -7.41 5.21
N TYR A 129 6.24 -7.93 5.56
CA TYR A 129 5.36 -7.34 6.58
C TYR A 129 5.98 -7.44 7.98
N ALA A 130 6.49 -8.60 8.37
CA ALA A 130 7.15 -8.82 9.66
C ALA A 130 8.39 -7.92 9.82
N LYS A 131 9.23 -7.85 8.78
CA LYS A 131 10.39 -6.94 8.74
C LYS A 131 9.96 -5.49 8.86
N GLY A 132 8.89 -5.10 8.19
CA GLY A 132 8.34 -3.76 8.26
C GLY A 132 7.83 -3.39 9.65
N VAL A 133 7.09 -4.26 10.31
CA VAL A 133 6.67 -4.06 11.71
C VAL A 133 7.88 -3.82 12.60
N LYS A 134 8.92 -4.67 12.50
CA LYS A 134 10.17 -4.49 13.25
C LYS A 134 10.77 -3.11 12.99
N THR A 135 10.90 -2.71 11.72
CA THR A 135 11.47 -1.41 11.33
C THR A 135 10.66 -0.25 11.92
N ILE A 136 9.32 -0.30 11.86
CA ILE A 136 8.45 0.73 12.43
C ILE A 136 8.63 0.83 13.94
N VAL A 137 8.61 -0.30 14.65
CA VAL A 137 8.80 -0.34 16.10
C VAL A 137 10.17 0.24 16.48
N GLU A 138 11.24 -0.19 15.83
CA GLU A 138 12.60 0.33 16.10
C GLU A 138 12.70 1.83 15.81
N THR A 139 12.06 2.31 14.76
CA THR A 139 11.99 3.73 14.41
C THR A 139 11.26 4.52 15.49
N VAL A 140 10.12 4.05 15.91
CA VAL A 140 9.27 4.69 16.92
C VAL A 140 9.98 4.74 18.29
N LEU A 141 10.72 3.71 18.65
CA LEU A 141 11.48 3.66 19.90
C LEU A 141 12.70 4.61 19.91
N LYS A 142 13.26 4.95 18.75
CA LYS A 142 14.44 5.82 18.62
C LYS A 142 14.10 7.31 18.51
N ASN A 143 12.83 7.65 18.26
CA ASN A 143 12.39 9.02 18.04
C ASN A 143 11.41 9.47 19.12
N ARG A 144 11.31 10.78 19.32
CA ARG A 144 10.30 11.37 20.20
C ARG A 144 9.12 11.83 19.36
N PHE A 145 7.93 11.54 19.86
CA PHE A 145 6.66 11.91 19.23
C PHE A 145 5.83 12.74 20.21
N GLU A 146 5.13 13.73 19.71
CA GLU A 146 4.13 14.48 20.46
C GLU A 146 2.88 13.63 20.65
N ASP A 147 2.06 14.00 21.62
CA ASP A 147 0.81 13.34 21.93
C ASP A 147 -0.26 13.69 20.87
N LYS A 148 -0.18 13.03 19.74
CA LYS A 148 -1.10 13.17 18.60
C LYS A 148 -1.09 11.94 17.71
N ARG A 149 -2.00 11.92 16.75
CA ARG A 149 -2.03 10.89 15.71
C ARG A 149 -1.05 11.20 14.59
N TYR A 150 -0.34 10.16 14.18
CA TYR A 150 0.53 10.11 13.00
C TYR A 150 0.07 8.98 12.07
N THR A 151 0.29 9.14 10.80
CA THR A 151 0.25 8.04 9.82
C THR A 151 1.67 7.54 9.55
N VAL A 152 1.80 6.35 9.01
CA VAL A 152 3.11 5.85 8.55
C VAL A 152 3.72 6.78 7.46
N PHE A 153 2.89 7.50 6.70
CA PHE A 153 3.36 8.46 5.71
C PHE A 153 4.00 9.68 6.35
N ASP A 154 3.51 10.15 7.51
CA ASP A 154 4.16 11.23 8.25
C ASP A 154 5.58 10.85 8.66
N LEU A 155 5.81 9.56 8.98
CA LEU A 155 7.15 9.05 9.30
C LEU A 155 8.06 9.04 8.05
N ILE A 156 7.51 8.67 6.89
CA ILE A 156 8.25 8.66 5.63
C ILE A 156 8.57 10.09 5.18
N ASP A 157 7.61 11.00 5.22
CA ASP A 157 7.76 12.39 4.77
C ASP A 157 8.78 13.18 5.63
N ASN A 158 8.87 12.84 6.91
CA ASN A 158 9.87 13.40 7.82
C ASN A 158 11.22 12.67 7.79
N ASN A 159 11.45 11.73 6.86
CA ASN A 159 12.65 10.90 6.75
C ASN A 159 13.01 10.15 8.05
N ILE A 160 12.01 9.77 8.83
CA ILE A 160 12.16 8.99 10.06
C ILE A 160 12.12 7.48 9.73
N LEU A 161 11.39 7.11 8.67
CA LEU A 161 11.19 5.72 8.23
C LEU A 161 11.72 5.48 6.82
#